data_23d242fa5d5cd0530513c249427385bb
#
_entry.id   23d242fa5d5cd0530513c249427385bb
#
_cell.length_a   1.000
_cell.length_b   1.000
_cell.length_c   1.000
_cell.angle_alpha   90.00
_cell.angle_beta   90.00
_cell.angle_gamma   90.00
#
_symmetry.space_group_name_H-M   'P 1'
#
loop_
_entity.id
_entity.type
_entity.pdbx_description
1 polymer ?
#
loop_
_entity_poly.entity_id
_entity_poly.type
_entity_poly.pdbx_seq_one_letter_code
_entity_poly.pdbx_strand_id
1 'polypeptide(L)'
;MRLIKLALLSFFFLFLLITAISLFIPSHIRISKATTIYAPKEEVMGYISNPEKWKSWYPGADTMDLLYIEGQPGGIVLNNKTMLGLSIMEKNDSMVIAKNIGPGAKKDFENGWKVVNGAETNGTTVQWYMDFRLRWYPWEKFSSLFYENVYGKHMELGLGNLKKLF
;
A
#
# COMPACT_ATOMS: atom_id res chain seq x y z
N MET A 1 -33.05 17.64 32.06
CA MET A 1 -32.99 18.23 30.71
C MET A 1 -31.82 19.21 30.50
N ARG A 2 -31.45 20.09 31.44
CA ARG A 2 -30.32 21.06 31.30
C ARG A 2 -28.95 20.33 31.14
N LEU A 3 -28.68 19.29 31.93
CA LEU A 3 -27.42 18.53 31.87
C LEU A 3 -27.22 17.83 30.52
N ILE A 4 -28.28 17.28 29.93
CA ILE A 4 -28.23 16.62 28.60
C ILE A 4 -27.89 17.64 27.51
N LYS A 5 -28.50 18.84 27.58
CA LYS A 5 -28.20 19.92 26.62
C LYS A 5 -26.76 20.39 26.73
N LEU A 6 -26.23 20.52 27.95
CA LEU A 6 -24.83 20.91 28.21
C LEU A 6 -23.87 19.81 27.70
N ALA A 7 -24.18 18.54 27.96
CA ALA A 7 -23.38 17.41 27.44
C ALA A 7 -23.34 17.36 25.91
N LEU A 8 -24.50 17.52 25.24
CA LEU A 8 -24.57 17.58 23.79
C LEU A 8 -23.81 18.78 23.21
N LEU A 9 -23.92 19.94 23.84
CA LEU A 9 -23.20 21.15 23.43
C LEU A 9 -21.67 20.96 23.59
N SER A 10 -21.23 20.39 24.72
CA SER A 10 -19.81 20.08 24.94
C SER A 10 -19.28 19.10 23.93
N PHE A 11 -20.03 18.02 23.64
CA PHE A 11 -19.65 17.04 22.60
C PHE A 11 -19.56 17.69 21.21
N PHE A 12 -20.48 18.57 20.85
CA PHE A 12 -20.47 19.30 19.59
C PHE A 12 -19.21 20.19 19.46
N PHE A 13 -18.88 20.95 20.50
CA PHE A 13 -17.67 21.79 20.49
C PHE A 13 -16.39 20.94 20.45
N LEU A 14 -16.35 19.83 21.19
CA LEU A 14 -15.22 18.88 21.13
C LEU A 14 -15.05 18.30 19.74
N PHE A 15 -16.15 17.89 19.09
CA PHE A 15 -16.10 17.39 17.72
C PHE A 15 -15.59 18.46 16.74
N LEU A 16 -16.05 19.71 16.86
CA LEU A 16 -15.55 20.81 16.03
C LEU A 16 -14.05 21.05 16.26
N LEU A 17 -13.59 21.03 17.50
CA LEU A 17 -12.17 21.18 17.83
C LEU A 17 -11.33 20.05 17.22
N ILE A 18 -11.74 18.80 17.40
CA ILE A 18 -11.06 17.63 16.81
C ILE A 18 -11.04 17.73 15.28
N THR A 19 -12.16 18.15 14.67
CA THR A 19 -12.23 18.35 13.21
C THR A 19 -11.27 19.46 12.77
N ALA A 20 -11.23 20.59 13.46
CA ALA A 20 -10.31 21.67 13.15
C ALA A 20 -8.85 21.23 13.22
N ILE A 21 -8.47 20.47 14.27
CA ILE A 21 -7.12 19.91 14.39
C ILE A 21 -6.83 18.92 13.23
N SER A 22 -7.80 18.09 12.85
CA SER A 22 -7.61 17.11 11.78
C SER A 22 -7.33 17.74 10.42
N LEU A 23 -7.75 18.97 10.18
CA LEU A 23 -7.50 19.69 8.92
C LEU A 23 -6.01 20.02 8.71
N PHE A 24 -5.21 20.06 9.77
CA PHE A 24 -3.76 20.24 9.66
C PHE A 24 -3.03 18.97 9.21
N ILE A 25 -3.67 17.79 9.26
CA ILE A 25 -3.09 16.54 8.78
C ILE A 25 -3.26 16.48 7.25
N PRO A 26 -2.19 16.22 6.48
CA PRO A 26 -2.26 16.16 5.02
C PRO A 26 -3.32 15.16 4.53
N SER A 27 -3.97 15.47 3.41
CA SER A 27 -4.94 14.56 2.78
C SER A 27 -4.30 13.52 1.88
N HIS A 28 -3.04 13.71 1.51
CA HIS A 28 -2.25 12.76 0.73
C HIS A 28 -1.02 12.36 1.54
N ILE A 29 -0.91 11.06 1.78
CA ILE A 29 0.18 10.48 2.55
C ILE A 29 0.83 9.40 1.70
N ARG A 30 2.15 9.50 1.55
CA ARG A 30 2.98 8.47 0.93
C ARG A 30 3.88 7.85 1.98
N ILE A 31 3.81 6.55 2.10
CA ILE A 31 4.76 5.73 2.85
C ILE A 31 5.66 5.05 1.84
N SER A 32 6.95 5.03 2.08
CA SER A 32 7.91 4.49 1.12
C SER A 32 9.10 3.86 1.83
N LYS A 33 9.49 2.68 1.37
CA LYS A 33 10.69 1.95 1.78
C LYS A 33 11.49 1.59 0.55
N ALA A 34 12.80 1.51 0.71
CA ALA A 34 13.69 1.14 -0.38
C ALA A 34 14.76 0.16 0.09
N THR A 35 15.21 -0.69 -0.81
CA THR A 35 16.34 -1.60 -0.60
C THR A 35 17.18 -1.70 -1.86
N THR A 36 18.46 -2.01 -1.70
CA THR A 36 19.35 -2.32 -2.83
C THR A 36 19.51 -3.84 -2.92
N ILE A 37 19.33 -4.36 -4.12
CA ILE A 37 19.47 -5.78 -4.48
C ILE A 37 20.63 -5.90 -5.47
N TYR A 38 21.54 -6.84 -5.26
CA TYR A 38 22.71 -7.03 -6.13
C TYR A 38 22.40 -7.98 -7.28
N ALA A 39 21.45 -7.57 -8.11
CA ALA A 39 21.02 -8.30 -9.30
C ALA A 39 20.66 -7.32 -10.43
N PRO A 40 20.64 -7.77 -11.69
CA PRO A 40 20.20 -6.97 -12.83
C PRO A 40 18.74 -6.49 -12.67
N LYS A 41 18.47 -5.27 -13.13
CA LYS A 41 17.14 -4.65 -13.04
C LYS A 41 16.05 -5.51 -13.67
N GLU A 42 16.32 -6.10 -14.81
CA GLU A 42 15.38 -6.93 -15.57
C GLU A 42 14.95 -8.18 -14.78
N GLU A 43 15.89 -8.76 -14.05
CA GLU A 43 15.63 -9.93 -13.22
C GLU A 43 14.76 -9.56 -12.02
N VAL A 44 15.08 -8.48 -11.32
CA VAL A 44 14.30 -7.94 -10.20
C VAL A 44 12.89 -7.55 -10.65
N MET A 45 12.78 -6.85 -11.79
CA MET A 45 11.49 -6.50 -12.40
C MET A 45 10.67 -7.75 -12.74
N GLY A 46 11.29 -8.83 -13.17
CA GLY A 46 10.63 -10.11 -13.45
C GLY A 46 9.95 -10.73 -12.21
N TYR A 47 10.42 -10.43 -11.00
CA TYR A 47 9.73 -10.83 -9.76
C TYR A 47 8.61 -9.88 -9.37
N ILE A 48 8.78 -8.59 -9.57
CA ILE A 48 7.80 -7.57 -9.18
C ILE A 48 6.62 -7.53 -10.15
N SER A 49 6.87 -7.65 -11.45
CA SER A 49 5.85 -7.53 -12.50
C SER A 49 5.04 -8.81 -12.76
N ASN A 50 5.45 -9.95 -12.16
CA ASN A 50 4.74 -11.22 -12.30
C ASN A 50 4.07 -11.64 -10.99
N PRO A 51 2.71 -11.58 -10.89
CA PRO A 51 1.97 -12.00 -9.70
C PRO A 51 2.20 -13.45 -9.26
N GLU A 52 2.56 -14.36 -10.16
CA GLU A 52 2.89 -15.76 -9.80
C GLU A 52 4.09 -15.82 -8.84
N LYS A 53 5.07 -14.92 -9.03
CA LYS A 53 6.26 -14.84 -8.20
C LYS A 53 6.03 -14.10 -6.88
N TRP A 54 4.91 -13.40 -6.70
CA TRP A 54 4.61 -12.67 -5.47
C TRP A 54 4.51 -13.57 -4.25
N LYS A 55 4.12 -14.84 -4.44
CA LYS A 55 4.10 -15.83 -3.35
C LYS A 55 5.45 -16.05 -2.66
N SER A 56 6.55 -15.77 -3.36
CA SER A 56 7.90 -15.96 -2.81
C SER A 56 8.42 -14.79 -1.97
N TRP A 57 7.85 -13.58 -2.14
CA TRP A 57 8.39 -12.40 -1.48
C TRP A 57 7.32 -11.44 -0.90
N TYR A 58 6.15 -11.33 -1.51
CA TYR A 58 5.11 -10.41 -1.05
C TYR A 58 4.43 -10.99 0.22
N PRO A 59 4.46 -10.28 1.36
CA PRO A 59 3.94 -10.82 2.61
C PRO A 59 2.45 -11.16 2.53
N GLY A 60 2.12 -12.40 2.89
CA GLY A 60 0.74 -12.92 2.86
C GLY A 60 0.27 -13.45 1.51
N ALA A 61 1.04 -13.31 0.44
CA ALA A 61 0.66 -13.83 -0.87
C ALA A 61 0.68 -15.37 -0.97
N ASP A 62 1.36 -16.04 -0.05
CA ASP A 62 1.40 -17.50 0.07
C ASP A 62 0.02 -18.12 0.28
N THR A 63 -0.89 -17.41 0.96
CA THR A 63 -2.27 -17.83 1.25
C THR A 63 -3.28 -17.30 0.24
N MET A 64 -2.83 -16.55 -0.78
CA MET A 64 -3.71 -15.93 -1.79
C MET A 64 -3.74 -16.73 -3.08
N ASP A 65 -4.87 -16.66 -3.78
CA ASP A 65 -5.04 -17.21 -5.11
C ASP A 65 -4.59 -16.23 -6.18
N LEU A 66 -4.18 -16.73 -7.33
CA LEU A 66 -3.88 -15.90 -8.50
C LEU A 66 -5.15 -15.35 -9.11
N LEU A 67 -5.13 -14.06 -9.42
CA LEU A 67 -6.15 -13.41 -10.22
C LEU A 67 -5.73 -13.42 -11.69
N TYR A 68 -6.56 -14.01 -12.54
CA TYR A 68 -6.35 -13.98 -13.98
C TYR A 68 -7.22 -12.91 -14.63
N ILE A 69 -6.61 -12.09 -15.47
CA ILE A 69 -7.26 -11.06 -16.29
C ILE A 69 -6.93 -11.38 -17.75
N GLU A 70 -7.95 -11.61 -18.56
CA GLU A 70 -7.78 -12.00 -19.97
C GLU A 70 -6.82 -13.19 -20.18
N GLY A 71 -6.86 -14.16 -19.25
CA GLY A 71 -6.01 -15.35 -19.28
C GLY A 71 -4.56 -15.16 -18.84
N GLN A 72 -4.19 -13.96 -18.39
CA GLN A 72 -2.85 -13.65 -17.86
C GLN A 72 -2.89 -13.39 -16.36
N PRO A 73 -1.83 -13.75 -15.60
CA PRO A 73 -1.73 -13.39 -14.18
C PRO A 73 -1.73 -11.88 -14.00
N GLY A 74 -2.82 -11.33 -13.46
CA GLY A 74 -3.02 -9.89 -13.27
C GLY A 74 -2.93 -9.44 -11.82
N GLY A 75 -2.82 -10.35 -10.85
CA GLY A 75 -2.77 -10.02 -9.43
C GLY A 75 -2.95 -11.20 -8.51
N ILE A 76 -3.29 -10.91 -7.27
CA ILE A 76 -3.60 -11.89 -6.22
C ILE A 76 -4.90 -11.54 -5.52
N VAL A 77 -5.66 -12.55 -5.10
CA VAL A 77 -6.92 -12.39 -4.35
C VAL A 77 -6.91 -13.26 -3.10
N LEU A 78 -7.41 -12.71 -2.00
CA LEU A 78 -7.52 -13.42 -0.73
C LEU A 78 -8.55 -14.56 -0.83
N ASN A 79 -9.61 -14.33 -1.61
CA ASN A 79 -10.68 -15.30 -1.79
C ASN A 79 -11.38 -15.00 -3.12
N ASN A 80 -11.48 -16.01 -3.99
CA ASN A 80 -12.14 -15.92 -5.29
C ASN A 80 -13.63 -15.53 -5.20
N LYS A 81 -14.30 -15.81 -4.05
CA LYS A 81 -15.71 -15.43 -3.86
C LYS A 81 -15.88 -13.94 -3.58
N THR A 82 -14.98 -13.34 -2.81
CA THR A 82 -15.05 -11.93 -2.45
C THR A 82 -14.28 -11.04 -3.42
N MET A 83 -13.40 -11.62 -4.25
CA MET A 83 -12.51 -10.90 -5.16
C MET A 83 -11.70 -9.79 -4.46
N LEU A 84 -11.52 -9.91 -3.13
CA LEU A 84 -10.70 -8.97 -2.36
C LEU A 84 -9.23 -9.29 -2.59
N GLY A 85 -8.49 -8.35 -3.13
CA GLY A 85 -7.09 -8.59 -3.48
C GLY A 85 -6.38 -7.38 -4.03
N LEU A 86 -5.30 -7.64 -4.76
CA LEU A 86 -4.43 -6.65 -5.37
C LEU A 86 -4.27 -6.97 -6.86
N SER A 87 -4.59 -6.02 -7.72
CA SER A 87 -4.48 -6.17 -9.18
C SER A 87 -3.50 -5.16 -9.75
N ILE A 88 -2.62 -5.62 -10.65
CA ILE A 88 -1.73 -4.75 -11.43
C ILE A 88 -2.60 -3.94 -12.39
N MET A 89 -2.43 -2.61 -12.35
CA MET A 89 -3.10 -1.66 -13.24
C MET A 89 -2.19 -1.14 -14.32
N GLU A 90 -0.90 -0.98 -13.97
CA GLU A 90 0.10 -0.44 -14.87
C GLU A 90 1.44 -1.11 -14.61
N LYS A 91 2.16 -1.43 -15.68
CA LYS A 91 3.54 -1.90 -15.60
C LYS A 91 4.35 -1.37 -16.78
N ASN A 92 5.57 -0.98 -16.51
CA ASN A 92 6.58 -0.65 -17.51
C ASN A 92 7.96 -1.16 -17.04
N ASP A 93 9.02 -0.84 -17.77
CA ASP A 93 10.39 -1.34 -17.51
C ASP A 93 11.00 -0.88 -16.16
N SER A 94 10.35 0.03 -15.45
CA SER A 94 10.90 0.63 -14.23
C SER A 94 9.89 0.75 -13.10
N MET A 95 8.61 0.44 -13.36
CA MET A 95 7.55 0.66 -12.39
C MET A 95 6.41 -0.34 -12.57
N VAL A 96 5.86 -0.77 -11.45
CA VAL A 96 4.61 -1.53 -11.38
C VAL A 96 3.68 -0.81 -10.42
N ILE A 97 2.44 -0.60 -10.83
CA ILE A 97 1.37 -0.02 -10.00
C ILE A 97 0.25 -1.04 -9.86
N ALA A 98 -0.13 -1.31 -8.63
CA ALA A 98 -1.24 -2.19 -8.32
C ALA A 98 -2.24 -1.50 -7.39
N LYS A 99 -3.52 -1.84 -7.53
CA LYS A 99 -4.61 -1.30 -6.72
C LYS A 99 -5.38 -2.40 -6.03
N ASN A 100 -5.94 -2.07 -4.89
CA ASN A 100 -6.86 -2.96 -4.20
C ASN A 100 -8.14 -3.12 -5.01
N ILE A 101 -8.61 -4.36 -5.12
CA ILE A 101 -9.85 -4.74 -5.77
C ILE A 101 -10.78 -5.42 -4.76
N GLY A 102 -12.07 -5.44 -5.09
CA GLY A 102 -13.12 -6.14 -4.32
C GLY A 102 -14.07 -5.22 -3.56
N PRO A 103 -15.08 -5.78 -2.90
CA PRO A 103 -16.05 -5.05 -2.11
C PRO A 103 -15.37 -4.29 -0.97
N GLY A 104 -15.60 -2.98 -0.89
CA GLY A 104 -14.99 -2.12 0.14
C GLY A 104 -13.51 -1.77 -0.11
N ALA A 105 -12.94 -2.19 -1.25
CA ALA A 105 -11.59 -1.76 -1.63
C ALA A 105 -11.52 -0.23 -1.67
N LYS A 106 -10.57 0.35 -0.93
CA LYS A 106 -10.35 1.78 -0.98
C LYS A 106 -9.79 2.14 -2.36
N LYS A 107 -10.57 2.83 -3.16
CA LYS A 107 -10.16 3.31 -4.50
C LYS A 107 -9.00 4.32 -4.44
N ASP A 108 -8.81 4.91 -3.28
CA ASP A 108 -7.82 5.96 -3.01
C ASP A 108 -6.51 5.39 -2.41
N PHE A 109 -6.27 4.09 -2.59
CA PHE A 109 -5.07 3.40 -2.15
C PHE A 109 -4.34 2.81 -3.36
N GLU A 110 -3.06 3.13 -3.48
CA GLU A 110 -2.19 2.66 -4.56
C GLU A 110 -0.93 2.04 -4.00
N ASN A 111 -0.57 0.86 -4.48
CA ASN A 111 0.72 0.23 -4.27
C ASN A 111 1.59 0.44 -5.50
N GLY A 112 2.80 0.95 -5.33
CA GLY A 112 3.74 1.12 -6.43
C GLY A 112 5.14 0.61 -6.08
N TRP A 113 5.77 -0.04 -7.04
CA TRP A 113 7.17 -0.45 -6.99
C TRP A 113 7.93 0.25 -8.10
N LYS A 114 8.95 1.02 -7.73
CA LYS A 114 9.86 1.68 -8.66
C LYS A 114 11.22 1.01 -8.59
N VAL A 115 11.74 0.61 -9.73
CA VAL A 115 13.01 -0.11 -9.86
C VAL A 115 13.96 0.72 -10.71
N VAL A 116 15.10 1.07 -10.14
CA VAL A 116 16.11 1.88 -10.82
C VAL A 116 17.49 1.23 -10.67
N ASN A 117 18.35 1.40 -11.66
CA ASN A 117 19.75 1.00 -11.55
C ASN A 117 20.42 1.81 -10.44
N GLY A 118 21.20 1.15 -9.58
CA GLY A 118 21.98 1.82 -8.55
C GLY A 118 23.09 2.66 -9.19
N ALA A 119 23.28 3.88 -8.69
CA ALA A 119 24.21 4.83 -9.30
C ALA A 119 25.70 4.45 -9.13
N GLU A 120 26.04 3.69 -8.11
CA GLU A 120 27.45 3.40 -7.72
C GLU A 120 27.79 1.91 -7.62
N THR A 121 26.82 1.03 -7.82
CA THR A 121 27.01 -0.42 -7.67
C THR A 121 26.31 -1.16 -8.80
N ASN A 122 26.80 -2.35 -9.17
CA ASN A 122 26.10 -3.26 -10.08
C ASN A 122 24.77 -3.80 -9.51
N GLY A 123 24.11 -2.99 -8.67
CA GLY A 123 22.89 -3.34 -7.96
C GLY A 123 21.70 -2.54 -8.47
N THR A 124 20.54 -3.00 -8.10
CA THR A 124 19.25 -2.41 -8.43
C THR A 124 18.59 -1.89 -7.16
N THR A 125 18.14 -0.65 -7.15
CA THR A 125 17.36 -0.10 -6.05
C THR A 125 15.88 -0.29 -6.32
N VAL A 126 15.20 -0.96 -5.40
CA VAL A 126 13.76 -1.15 -5.39
C VAL A 126 13.15 -0.24 -4.34
N GLN A 127 12.31 0.68 -4.75
CA GLN A 127 11.47 1.49 -3.88
C GLN A 127 10.04 0.97 -3.95
N TRP A 128 9.51 0.56 -2.82
CA TRP A 128 8.09 0.25 -2.64
C TRP A 128 7.42 1.46 -1.97
N TYR A 129 6.34 1.96 -2.55
CA TYR A 129 5.56 3.05 -1.96
C TYR A 129 4.07 2.69 -1.93
N MET A 130 3.39 3.25 -0.96
CA MET A 130 1.94 3.19 -0.80
C MET A 130 1.39 4.60 -0.68
N ASP A 131 0.48 4.96 -1.58
CA ASP A 131 -0.19 6.25 -1.61
C ASP A 131 -1.60 6.13 -1.04
N PHE A 132 -1.90 6.99 -0.10
CA PHE A 132 -3.21 7.07 0.55
C PHE A 132 -3.80 8.46 0.32
N ARG A 133 -5.01 8.51 -0.23
CA ARG A 133 -5.81 9.72 -0.31
C ARG A 133 -6.86 9.68 0.78
N LEU A 134 -6.74 10.57 1.76
CA LEU A 134 -7.62 10.65 2.92
C LEU A 134 -8.74 11.64 2.66
N ARG A 135 -9.93 11.30 3.12
CA ARG A 135 -11.04 12.23 3.15
C ARG A 135 -10.85 13.23 4.30
N TRP A 136 -11.77 14.19 4.40
CA TRP A 136 -11.73 15.20 5.46
C TRP A 136 -12.09 14.68 6.86
N TYR A 137 -12.58 13.44 6.98
CA TYR A 137 -13.04 12.86 8.25
C TYR A 137 -11.91 12.81 9.29
N PRO A 138 -12.16 13.31 10.53
CA PRO A 138 -11.15 13.32 11.58
C PRO A 138 -10.56 11.93 11.86
N TRP A 139 -11.39 10.90 11.93
CA TRP A 139 -10.92 9.53 12.20
C TRP A 139 -9.99 8.96 11.12
N GLU A 140 -10.20 9.28 9.84
CA GLU A 140 -9.27 8.90 8.76
C GLU A 140 -7.93 9.61 8.91
N LYS A 141 -7.98 10.91 9.24
CA LYS A 141 -6.79 11.74 9.44
C LYS A 141 -5.95 11.26 10.62
N PHE A 142 -6.57 11.04 11.77
CA PHE A 142 -5.84 10.55 12.94
C PHE A 142 -5.35 9.11 12.78
N SER A 143 -6.13 8.22 12.15
CA SER A 143 -5.67 6.85 11.88
C SER A 143 -4.43 6.81 11.00
N SER A 144 -4.27 7.77 10.10
CA SER A 144 -3.13 7.82 9.19
C SER A 144 -1.78 8.09 9.88
N LEU A 145 -1.77 8.62 11.10
CA LEU A 145 -0.56 8.77 11.89
C LEU A 145 0.10 7.44 12.26
N PHE A 146 -0.66 6.34 12.21
CA PHE A 146 -0.17 5.00 12.49
C PHE A 146 0.20 4.20 11.23
N TYR A 147 -0.03 4.74 10.03
CA TYR A 147 0.17 4.01 8.78
C TYR A 147 1.62 3.60 8.56
N GLU A 148 2.58 4.45 8.94
CA GLU A 148 4.01 4.10 8.87
C GLU A 148 4.33 2.85 9.70
N ASN A 149 3.77 2.75 10.91
CA ASN A 149 4.01 1.59 11.78
C ASN A 149 3.38 0.29 11.25
N VAL A 150 2.25 0.39 10.55
CA VAL A 150 1.53 -0.77 10.00
C VAL A 150 2.10 -1.17 8.65
N TYR A 151 2.11 -0.25 7.70
CA TYR A 151 2.48 -0.52 6.31
C TYR A 151 3.99 -0.53 6.11
N GLY A 152 4.75 0.31 6.84
CA GLY A 152 6.20 0.35 6.75
C GLY A 152 6.85 -0.99 7.08
N LYS A 153 6.42 -1.65 8.16
CA LYS A 153 6.91 -2.99 8.54
C LYS A 153 6.57 -4.06 7.49
N HIS A 154 5.36 -3.99 6.92
CA HIS A 154 4.94 -4.90 5.86
C HIS A 154 5.83 -4.75 4.61
N MET A 155 6.12 -3.51 4.22
CA MET A 155 7.01 -3.20 3.09
C MET A 155 8.45 -3.65 3.34
N GLU A 156 8.99 -3.40 4.54
CA GLU A 156 10.32 -3.83 4.94
C GLU A 156 10.46 -5.36 4.89
N LEU A 157 9.44 -6.08 5.39
CA LEU A 157 9.41 -7.54 5.32
C LEU A 157 9.41 -8.03 3.87
N GLY A 158 8.54 -7.47 3.01
CA GLY A 158 8.47 -7.85 1.61
C GLY A 158 9.75 -7.55 0.83
N LEU A 159 10.31 -6.35 1.00
CA LEU A 159 11.59 -5.99 0.38
C LEU A 159 12.75 -6.84 0.91
N GLY A 160 12.73 -7.19 2.20
CA GLY A 160 13.69 -8.11 2.79
C GLY A 160 13.58 -9.53 2.22
N ASN A 161 12.37 -10.03 2.00
CA ASN A 161 12.13 -11.31 1.36
C ASN A 161 12.58 -11.30 -0.10
N LEU A 162 12.22 -10.23 -0.84
CA LEU A 162 12.65 -10.06 -2.24
C LEU A 162 14.18 -10.07 -2.35
N LYS A 163 14.89 -9.36 -1.46
CA LYS A 163 16.34 -9.30 -1.44
C LYS A 163 17.00 -10.66 -1.19
N LYS A 164 16.36 -11.57 -0.43
CA LYS A 164 16.90 -12.92 -0.12
C LYS A 164 16.82 -13.89 -1.31
N LEU A 165 16.10 -13.53 -2.38
CA LEU A 165 15.98 -14.35 -3.58
C LEU A 165 17.18 -14.21 -4.53
N PHE A 166 18.04 -13.23 -4.27
CA PHE A 166 19.24 -12.87 -5.02
C PHE A 166 20.49 -12.93 -4.14
#